data_39ff551074dc1ae386a62fda820cea22
#
_entry.id   39ff551074dc1ae386a62fda820cea22
#
_cell.length_a   1.000
_cell.length_b   1.000
_cell.length_c   1.000
_cell.angle_alpha   90.00
_cell.angle_beta   90.00
_cell.angle_gamma   90.00
#
_symmetry.space_group_name_H-M   'P 1'
#
loop_
_entity.id
_entity.type
_entity.pdbx_description
1 polymer ?
#
loop_
_entity_poly.entity_id
_entity_poly.type
_entity_poly.pdbx_seq_one_letter_code
_entity_poly.pdbx_strand_id
1 'polypeptide(L)'
;MNLNVMKFKNYVWPHNPSTINISVKRDLKEVFIPFKGSIIQDYGREKRIVSGSGQFFGNDCIEQFDSLFFVFKQGGRGFLSLPGMDSFLAVFKELKLVGNSMPNILTYNFEFWEELSSDLANLDLHEDFYTVLDGDTLWSITSKFEIPIETLLTLNTNIKSPNQLVPGEKVKLK
;
A
#
# COMPACT_ATOMS: atom_id res chain seq x y z
N MET A 1 -23.46 -3.53 6.19
CA MET A 1 -22.20 -2.92 5.70
C MET A 1 -21.15 -4.01 5.71
N ASN A 2 -20.71 -4.50 4.55
CA ASN A 2 -19.54 -5.36 4.49
C ASN A 2 -18.31 -4.48 4.72
N LEU A 3 -17.81 -4.45 5.96
CA LEU A 3 -16.53 -3.85 6.25
C LEU A 3 -15.45 -4.70 5.56
N ASN A 4 -14.75 -4.12 4.60
CA ASN A 4 -13.62 -4.78 3.96
C ASN A 4 -12.63 -5.21 5.04
N VAL A 5 -12.10 -6.43 4.90
CA VAL A 5 -11.10 -6.94 5.83
C VAL A 5 -9.77 -6.24 5.56
N MET A 6 -9.01 -5.94 6.61
CA MET A 6 -7.67 -5.37 6.50
C MET A 6 -6.76 -6.32 5.71
N LYS A 7 -5.96 -5.76 4.79
CA LYS A 7 -5.02 -6.49 3.94
C LYS A 7 -3.70 -5.75 3.84
N PHE A 8 -2.61 -6.50 3.78
CA PHE A 8 -1.29 -5.96 3.45
C PHE A 8 -0.54 -6.95 2.56
N LYS A 9 -0.13 -6.51 1.38
CA LYS A 9 0.39 -7.41 0.34
C LYS A 9 -0.60 -8.55 0.07
N ASN A 10 -0.14 -9.79 0.18
CA ASN A 10 -0.95 -11.00 0.00
C ASN A 10 -1.60 -11.50 1.31
N TYR A 11 -1.32 -10.84 2.44
CA TYR A 11 -1.87 -11.24 3.73
C TYR A 11 -3.22 -10.57 3.96
N VAL A 12 -4.20 -11.38 4.30
CA VAL A 12 -5.56 -10.96 4.67
C VAL A 12 -5.75 -11.31 6.14
N TRP A 13 -6.13 -10.33 6.97
CA TRP A 13 -6.41 -10.59 8.37
C TRP A 13 -7.63 -11.51 8.52
N PRO A 14 -7.56 -12.61 9.33
CA PRO A 14 -8.74 -13.45 9.59
C PRO A 14 -9.87 -12.64 10.23
N HIS A 15 -9.52 -11.73 11.12
CA HIS A 15 -10.41 -10.77 11.78
C HIS A 15 -9.76 -9.40 11.76
N ASN A 16 -10.55 -8.36 11.55
CA ASN A 16 -10.02 -7.00 11.65
C ASN A 16 -9.45 -6.75 13.05
N PRO A 17 -8.34 -6.00 13.17
CA PRO A 17 -7.82 -5.58 14.46
C PRO A 17 -8.88 -4.88 15.31
N SER A 18 -8.78 -5.04 16.63
CA SER A 18 -9.72 -4.45 17.59
C SER A 18 -9.66 -2.92 17.58
N THR A 19 -8.48 -2.38 17.34
CA THR A 19 -8.26 -0.94 17.19
C THR A 19 -7.38 -0.63 15.99
N ILE A 20 -7.76 0.40 15.26
CA ILE A 20 -6.98 0.96 14.15
C ILE A 20 -6.94 2.48 14.36
N ASN A 21 -5.78 3.02 14.62
CA ASN A 21 -5.55 4.45 14.79
C ASN A 21 -4.77 4.98 13.59
N ILE A 22 -5.26 6.07 13.01
CA ILE A 22 -4.62 6.71 11.86
C ILE A 22 -4.20 8.11 12.29
N SER A 23 -2.91 8.40 12.20
CA SER A 23 -2.33 9.71 12.50
C SER A 23 -1.73 10.31 11.24
N VAL A 24 -2.14 11.53 10.92
CA VAL A 24 -1.58 12.33 9.84
C VAL A 24 -1.28 13.70 10.41
N LYS A 25 -0.06 14.20 10.20
CA LYS A 25 0.37 15.51 10.68
C LYS A 25 0.82 16.38 9.51
N ARG A 26 0.91 17.68 9.76
CA ARG A 26 1.58 18.63 8.88
C ARG A 26 2.85 19.11 9.56
N ASP A 27 3.90 19.29 8.80
CA ASP A 27 5.13 19.91 9.28
C ASP A 27 4.95 21.43 9.21
N LEU A 28 4.70 22.04 10.37
CA LEU A 28 4.45 23.48 10.51
C LEU A 28 5.56 24.10 11.35
N LYS A 29 6.13 25.19 10.84
CA LYS A 29 7.12 25.98 11.58
C LYS A 29 6.58 27.39 11.82
N GLU A 30 6.57 27.81 13.07
CA GLU A 30 6.26 29.17 13.45
C GLU A 30 7.54 30.02 13.44
N VAL A 31 7.50 31.12 12.70
CA VAL A 31 8.59 32.11 12.62
C VAL A 31 8.06 33.42 13.17
N PHE A 32 8.66 33.87 14.27
CA PHE A 32 8.35 35.19 14.85
C PHE A 32 9.10 36.29 14.09
N ILE A 33 8.35 37.28 13.59
CA ILE A 33 8.89 38.47 12.93
C ILE A 33 8.67 39.66 13.84
N PRO A 34 9.75 40.35 14.31
CA PRO A 34 9.61 41.52 15.13
C PRO A 34 8.66 42.56 14.47
N PHE A 35 7.76 43.11 15.25
CA PHE A 35 6.75 44.13 14.85
C PHE A 35 5.66 43.62 13.88
N LYS A 36 5.69 42.38 13.39
CA LYS A 36 4.69 41.79 12.49
C LYS A 36 3.96 40.57 13.08
N GLY A 37 4.43 40.04 14.21
CA GLY A 37 3.85 38.86 14.84
C GLY A 37 4.42 37.56 14.29
N SER A 38 3.69 36.46 14.48
CA SER A 38 4.09 35.11 14.01
C SER A 38 3.54 34.82 12.63
N ILE A 39 4.38 34.20 11.79
CA ILE A 39 3.99 33.63 10.51
C ILE A 39 4.17 32.12 10.59
N ILE A 40 3.17 31.36 10.16
CA ILE A 40 3.23 29.90 10.05
C ILE A 40 3.70 29.53 8.64
N GLN A 41 4.79 28.80 8.56
CA GLN A 41 5.30 28.17 7.36
C GLN A 41 4.84 26.71 7.34
N ASP A 42 4.21 26.28 6.24
CA ASP A 42 3.71 24.94 6.05
C ASP A 42 4.66 24.20 5.10
N TYR A 43 5.32 23.18 5.59
CA TYR A 43 6.27 22.33 4.84
C TYR A 43 5.59 21.10 4.23
N GLY A 44 4.26 20.98 4.38
CA GLY A 44 3.48 19.94 3.78
C GLY A 44 2.99 18.88 4.77
N ARG A 45 2.45 17.81 4.21
CA ARG A 45 1.92 16.69 4.98
C ARG A 45 3.04 15.70 5.32
N GLU A 46 3.13 15.32 6.58
CA GLU A 46 3.93 14.17 6.98
C GLU A 46 3.28 12.85 6.53
N LYS A 47 4.06 11.78 6.57
CA LYS A 47 3.57 10.43 6.32
C LYS A 47 2.42 10.06 7.26
N ARG A 48 1.48 9.27 6.76
CA ARG A 48 0.45 8.65 7.56
C ARG A 48 1.07 7.53 8.40
N ILE A 49 0.73 7.49 9.68
CA ILE A 49 1.09 6.42 10.58
C ILE A 49 -0.19 5.68 10.95
N VAL A 50 -0.21 4.39 10.71
CA VAL A 50 -1.32 3.50 11.10
C VAL A 50 -0.82 2.58 12.18
N SER A 51 -1.41 2.66 13.34
CA SER A 51 -1.09 1.79 14.47
C SER A 51 -2.36 1.16 15.04
N GLY A 52 -2.22 0.05 15.68
CA GLY A 52 -3.37 -0.62 16.27
C GLY A 52 -3.02 -1.85 17.06
N SER A 53 -4.06 -2.48 17.58
CA SER A 53 -3.97 -3.75 18.30
C SER A 53 -5.02 -4.71 17.78
N GLY A 54 -4.66 -5.98 17.76
CA GLY A 54 -5.53 -7.07 17.37
C GLY A 54 -5.33 -8.30 18.25
N GLN A 55 -6.22 -9.23 18.09
CA GLN A 55 -6.16 -10.50 18.78
C GLN A 55 -6.40 -11.64 17.80
N PHE A 56 -5.63 -12.70 17.94
CA PHE A 56 -5.91 -13.98 17.31
C PHE A 56 -6.52 -14.92 18.33
N PHE A 57 -7.52 -15.68 17.89
CA PHE A 57 -8.32 -16.54 18.74
C PHE A 57 -8.24 -17.98 18.24
N GLY A 58 -8.42 -18.92 19.18
CA GLY A 58 -8.52 -20.34 18.88
C GLY A 58 -7.21 -21.09 19.10
N ASN A 59 -7.25 -22.39 18.89
CA ASN A 59 -6.10 -23.27 19.08
C ASN A 59 -4.96 -22.97 18.08
N ASP A 60 -5.29 -22.32 16.97
CA ASP A 60 -4.41 -21.92 15.88
C ASP A 60 -3.91 -20.46 15.98
N CYS A 61 -4.14 -19.77 17.11
CA CYS A 61 -3.77 -18.37 17.31
C CYS A 61 -2.25 -18.12 17.11
N ILE A 62 -1.41 -19.10 17.44
CA ILE A 62 0.05 -19.04 17.24
C ILE A 62 0.35 -19.10 15.73
N GLU A 63 -0.26 -20.02 14.99
CA GLU A 63 -0.07 -20.17 13.54
C GLU A 63 -0.53 -18.92 12.76
N GLN A 64 -1.64 -18.31 13.22
CA GLN A 64 -2.13 -17.04 12.66
C GLN A 64 -1.11 -15.92 12.89
N PHE A 65 -0.53 -15.83 14.08
CA PHE A 65 0.53 -14.85 14.37
C PHE A 65 1.80 -15.13 13.56
N ASP A 66 2.23 -16.39 13.44
CA ASP A 66 3.41 -16.76 12.66
C ASP A 66 3.26 -16.39 11.18
N SER A 67 2.05 -16.52 10.64
CA SER A 67 1.71 -16.07 9.28
C SER A 67 1.88 -14.56 9.12
N LEU A 68 1.40 -13.75 10.09
CA LEU A 68 1.60 -12.30 10.10
C LEU A 68 3.07 -11.94 10.30
N PHE A 69 3.77 -12.64 11.18
CA PHE A 69 5.19 -12.44 11.44
C PHE A 69 6.06 -12.78 10.22
N PHE A 70 5.67 -13.78 9.44
CA PHE A 70 6.32 -14.09 8.17
C PHE A 70 6.24 -12.92 7.19
N VAL A 71 5.06 -12.30 7.04
CA VAL A 71 4.88 -11.11 6.20
C VAL A 71 5.72 -9.93 6.71
N PHE A 72 5.78 -9.73 8.04
CA PHE A 72 6.65 -8.73 8.65
C PHE A 72 8.12 -8.97 8.32
N LYS A 73 8.60 -10.23 8.42
CA LYS A 73 9.99 -10.61 8.09
C LYS A 73 10.35 -10.42 6.62
N GLN A 74 9.40 -10.60 5.71
CA GLN A 74 9.64 -10.33 4.30
C GLN A 74 10.03 -8.87 4.04
N GLY A 75 9.63 -7.95 4.91
CA GLY A 75 9.93 -6.53 4.80
C GLY A 75 9.41 -5.91 3.51
N GLY A 76 9.96 -4.74 3.17
CA GLY A 76 9.61 -4.01 1.95
C GLY A 76 8.24 -3.37 1.99
N ARG A 77 7.97 -2.61 0.94
CA ARG A 77 6.70 -1.86 0.77
C ARG A 77 5.59 -2.75 0.20
N GLY A 78 4.36 -2.38 0.47
CA GLY A 78 3.17 -3.04 -0.07
C GLY A 78 1.92 -2.20 0.14
N PHE A 79 0.86 -2.53 -0.60
CA PHE A 79 -0.42 -1.86 -0.40
C PHE A 79 -1.05 -2.31 0.91
N LEU A 80 -1.40 -1.32 1.74
CA LEU A 80 -2.20 -1.48 2.94
C LEU A 80 -3.64 -1.05 2.63
N SER A 81 -4.57 -1.97 2.80
CA SER A 81 -6.01 -1.76 2.66
C SER A 81 -6.65 -1.81 4.04
N LEU A 82 -7.31 -0.74 4.43
CA LEU A 82 -8.00 -0.62 5.71
C LEU A 82 -9.52 -0.65 5.49
N PRO A 83 -10.30 -1.09 6.49
CA PRO A 83 -11.76 -1.05 6.41
C PRO A 83 -12.27 0.36 6.15
N GLY A 84 -13.02 0.55 5.05
CA GLY A 84 -13.66 1.82 4.71
C GLY A 84 -12.72 2.92 4.17
N MET A 85 -11.50 2.57 3.78
CA MET A 85 -10.53 3.50 3.20
C MET A 85 -9.90 2.96 1.92
N ASP A 86 -9.44 3.88 1.07
CA ASP A 86 -8.64 3.53 -0.11
C ASP A 86 -7.29 2.96 0.30
N SER A 87 -6.81 2.01 -0.49
CA SER A 87 -5.50 1.39 -0.29
C SER A 87 -4.39 2.39 -0.55
N PHE A 88 -3.32 2.34 0.22
CA PHE A 88 -2.14 3.17 0.04
C PHE A 88 -0.87 2.37 0.29
N LEU A 89 0.24 2.87 -0.25
CA LEU A 89 1.54 2.24 -0.12
C LEU A 89 2.08 2.44 1.30
N ALA A 90 2.49 1.35 1.95
CA ALA A 90 3.00 1.37 3.31
C ALA A 90 4.12 0.36 3.52
N VAL A 91 4.89 0.59 4.58
CA VAL A 91 5.90 -0.32 5.10
C VAL A 91 5.45 -0.80 6.47
N PHE A 92 5.55 -2.09 6.73
CA PHE A 92 5.26 -2.69 8.02
C PHE A 92 6.45 -2.41 8.96
N LYS A 93 6.32 -1.38 9.81
CA LYS A 93 7.42 -0.89 10.65
C LYS A 93 7.63 -1.73 11.89
N GLU A 94 6.57 -2.07 12.58
CA GLU A 94 6.64 -2.73 13.89
C GLU A 94 5.53 -3.75 14.08
N LEU A 95 5.90 -4.89 14.65
CA LEU A 95 4.98 -5.92 15.13
C LEU A 95 5.44 -6.34 16.53
N LYS A 96 4.57 -6.17 17.50
CA LYS A 96 4.80 -6.58 18.90
C LYS A 96 3.82 -7.64 19.30
N LEU A 97 4.32 -8.70 19.88
CA LEU A 97 3.52 -9.68 20.61
C LEU A 97 3.31 -9.18 22.05
N VAL A 98 2.05 -9.09 22.46
CA VAL A 98 1.68 -8.76 23.82
C VAL A 98 1.22 -10.06 24.49
N GLY A 99 1.96 -10.50 25.52
CA GLY A 99 1.61 -11.73 26.24
C GLY A 99 0.24 -11.63 26.89
N ASN A 100 -0.56 -12.67 26.76
CA ASN A 100 -1.84 -12.82 27.43
C ASN A 100 -1.78 -13.95 28.43
N SER A 101 -2.44 -13.77 29.56
CA SER A 101 -2.62 -14.79 30.57
C SER A 101 -3.76 -15.79 30.23
N MET A 102 -4.48 -15.58 29.13
CA MET A 102 -5.58 -16.43 28.70
C MET A 102 -5.11 -17.45 27.65
N PRO A 103 -5.45 -18.73 27.80
CA PRO A 103 -5.18 -19.74 26.81
C PRO A 103 -5.95 -19.44 25.51
N ASN A 104 -5.33 -19.74 24.36
CA ASN A 104 -5.92 -19.60 23.02
C ASN A 104 -6.28 -18.16 22.60
N ILE A 105 -5.67 -17.16 23.23
CA ILE A 105 -5.77 -15.76 22.82
C ILE A 105 -4.38 -15.17 22.77
N LEU A 106 -4.03 -14.58 21.61
CA LEU A 106 -2.76 -13.94 21.38
C LEU A 106 -3.01 -12.51 20.96
N THR A 107 -2.54 -11.53 21.74
CA THR A 107 -2.67 -10.11 21.45
C THR A 107 -1.41 -9.60 20.77
N TYR A 108 -1.57 -8.78 19.74
CA TYR A 108 -0.47 -8.15 19.04
C TYR A 108 -0.76 -6.67 18.82
N ASN A 109 0.33 -5.87 18.73
CA ASN A 109 0.30 -4.50 18.29
C ASN A 109 1.07 -4.39 16.99
N PHE A 110 0.64 -3.46 16.12
CA PHE A 110 1.27 -3.23 14.82
C PHE A 110 1.40 -1.73 14.53
N GLU A 111 2.38 -1.39 13.70
CA GLU A 111 2.55 -0.05 13.15
C GLU A 111 2.97 -0.12 11.69
N PHE A 112 2.27 0.62 10.85
CA PHE A 112 2.58 0.84 9.44
C PHE A 112 2.89 2.31 9.19
N TRP A 113 3.87 2.56 8.35
CA TRP A 113 4.18 3.90 7.87
C TRP A 113 3.84 4.00 6.40
N GLU A 114 3.09 5.04 6.04
CA GLU A 114 2.83 5.38 4.64
C GLU A 114 4.14 5.77 3.96
N GLU A 115 4.35 5.27 2.76
CA GLU A 115 5.42 5.73 1.89
C GLU A 115 4.87 6.83 0.97
N LEU A 116 5.38 8.06 1.16
CA LEU A 116 5.06 9.22 0.32
C LEU A 116 6.01 9.23 -0.88
N SER A 117 5.98 8.21 -1.72
CA SER A 117 6.75 8.28 -2.95
C SER A 117 5.97 9.07 -4.00
N SER A 118 6.59 10.10 -4.57
CA SER A 118 6.12 10.73 -5.80
C SER A 118 6.14 9.77 -7.00
N ASP A 119 6.80 8.64 -6.84
CA ASP A 119 7.00 7.61 -7.84
C ASP A 119 5.96 6.49 -7.73
N LEU A 120 4.68 6.86 -7.79
CA LEU A 120 3.64 5.87 -8.13
C LEU A 120 3.87 5.26 -9.53
N ALA A 121 4.77 5.87 -10.30
CA ALA A 121 5.20 5.35 -11.61
C ALA A 121 6.18 4.17 -11.49
N ASN A 122 6.88 3.99 -10.36
CA ASN A 122 7.85 2.91 -10.14
C ASN A 122 7.41 1.87 -9.10
N LEU A 123 6.12 1.77 -8.85
CA LEU A 123 5.59 0.56 -8.28
C LEU A 123 5.80 -0.54 -9.31
N ASP A 124 6.66 -1.50 -8.98
CA ASP A 124 6.55 -2.85 -9.50
C ASP A 124 5.16 -3.39 -9.15
N LEU A 125 4.16 -2.85 -9.82
CA LEU A 125 2.95 -3.57 -10.07
C LEU A 125 3.41 -4.76 -10.91
N HIS A 126 3.65 -5.87 -10.28
CA HIS A 126 3.70 -7.17 -10.92
C HIS A 126 2.28 -7.51 -11.43
N GLU A 127 1.67 -6.59 -12.15
CA GLU A 127 0.62 -6.91 -13.07
C GLU A 127 1.35 -7.33 -14.34
N ASP A 128 1.34 -8.62 -14.60
CA ASP A 128 1.85 -9.15 -15.87
C ASP A 128 1.11 -8.56 -17.06
N PHE A 129 0.00 -7.85 -16.82
CA PHE A 129 -0.89 -7.28 -17.82
C PHE A 129 -1.40 -5.90 -17.42
N TYR A 130 -1.41 -4.97 -18.38
CA TYR A 130 -2.08 -3.67 -18.28
C TYR A 130 -3.40 -3.70 -19.05
N THR A 131 -4.47 -3.19 -18.46
CA THR A 131 -5.76 -3.03 -19.15
C THR A 131 -5.81 -1.66 -19.83
N VAL A 132 -5.95 -1.67 -21.14
CA VAL A 132 -5.97 -0.46 -21.98
C VAL A 132 -7.17 0.42 -21.63
N LEU A 133 -6.93 1.70 -21.42
CA LEU A 133 -7.94 2.73 -21.23
C LEU A 133 -8.24 3.44 -22.55
N ASP A 134 -9.37 4.17 -22.60
CA ASP A 134 -9.72 4.95 -23.78
C ASP A 134 -8.66 6.04 -24.04
N GLY A 135 -8.17 6.11 -25.30
CA GLY A 135 -7.11 7.01 -25.71
C GLY A 135 -5.68 6.51 -25.46
N ASP A 136 -5.49 5.32 -24.89
CA ASP A 136 -4.16 4.73 -24.73
C ASP A 136 -3.57 4.28 -26.08
N THR A 137 -2.26 4.43 -26.18
CA THR A 137 -1.43 3.89 -27.28
C THR A 137 -0.32 3.03 -26.69
N LEU A 138 0.30 2.17 -27.49
CA LEU A 138 1.46 1.40 -27.00
C LEU A 138 2.60 2.32 -26.57
N TRP A 139 2.74 3.49 -27.18
CA TRP A 139 3.73 4.52 -26.80
C TRP A 139 3.43 5.15 -25.44
N SER A 140 2.15 5.41 -25.12
CA SER A 140 1.80 5.91 -23.79
C SER A 140 2.09 4.88 -22.71
N ILE A 141 1.89 3.59 -23.02
CA ILE A 141 2.20 2.48 -22.13
C ILE A 141 3.70 2.32 -21.92
N THR A 142 4.53 2.41 -22.99
CA THR A 142 6.00 2.38 -22.87
C THR A 142 6.49 3.50 -21.97
N SER A 143 5.95 4.70 -22.13
CA SER A 143 6.33 5.87 -21.32
C SER A 143 5.89 5.72 -19.86
N LYS A 144 4.74 5.07 -19.62
CA LYS A 144 4.16 4.89 -18.29
C LYS A 144 4.88 3.81 -17.48
N PHE A 145 5.35 2.74 -18.14
CA PHE A 145 5.97 1.58 -17.48
C PHE A 145 7.47 1.47 -17.74
N GLU A 146 8.05 2.44 -18.46
CA GLU A 146 9.48 2.47 -18.83
C GLU A 146 9.97 1.19 -19.54
N ILE A 147 9.08 0.53 -20.30
CA ILE A 147 9.37 -0.69 -21.04
C ILE A 147 9.64 -0.34 -22.49
N PRO A 148 10.78 -0.76 -23.10
CA PRO A 148 11.04 -0.52 -24.52
C PRO A 148 9.92 -1.05 -25.41
N ILE A 149 9.55 -0.29 -26.46
CA ILE A 149 8.43 -0.66 -27.33
C ILE A 149 8.66 -2.00 -28.02
N GLU A 150 9.91 -2.31 -28.36
CA GLU A 150 10.29 -3.58 -28.98
C GLU A 150 9.97 -4.76 -28.05
N THR A 151 10.17 -4.58 -26.74
CA THR A 151 9.85 -5.58 -25.73
C THR A 151 8.35 -5.78 -25.62
N LEU A 152 7.56 -4.69 -25.58
CA LEU A 152 6.10 -4.79 -25.56
C LEU A 152 5.53 -5.44 -26.83
N LEU A 153 6.08 -5.14 -27.99
CA LEU A 153 5.66 -5.75 -29.25
C LEU A 153 5.99 -7.27 -29.29
N THR A 154 7.15 -7.66 -28.75
CA THR A 154 7.53 -9.08 -28.68
C THR A 154 6.64 -9.87 -27.73
N LEU A 155 6.24 -9.27 -26.63
CA LEU A 155 5.36 -9.89 -25.64
C LEU A 155 3.88 -9.93 -26.09
N ASN A 156 3.48 -9.05 -27.02
CA ASN A 156 2.10 -8.88 -27.47
C ASN A 156 1.97 -8.99 -28.99
N THR A 157 2.30 -10.14 -29.51
CA THR A 157 2.27 -10.42 -30.96
C THR A 157 0.87 -10.31 -31.60
N ASN A 158 -0.18 -10.28 -30.78
CA ASN A 158 -1.57 -10.08 -31.18
C ASN A 158 -1.91 -8.60 -31.48
N ILE A 159 -1.09 -7.65 -31.04
CA ILE A 159 -1.32 -6.22 -31.28
C ILE A 159 -0.87 -5.87 -32.69
N LYS A 160 -1.87 -5.66 -33.59
CA LYS A 160 -1.63 -5.33 -34.99
C LYS A 160 -1.34 -3.85 -35.24
N SER A 161 -1.83 -2.97 -34.35
CA SER A 161 -1.71 -1.52 -34.50
C SER A 161 -1.27 -0.88 -33.20
N PRO A 162 0.03 -0.53 -33.05
CA PRO A 162 0.55 0.09 -31.81
C PRO A 162 -0.11 1.42 -31.42
N ASN A 163 -0.71 2.10 -32.41
CA ASN A 163 -1.36 3.41 -32.22
C ASN A 163 -2.88 3.31 -31.95
N GLN A 164 -3.47 2.12 -32.10
CA GLN A 164 -4.90 1.90 -31.89
C GLN A 164 -5.11 0.63 -31.06
N LEU A 165 -5.07 0.81 -29.75
CA LEU A 165 -5.43 -0.24 -28.80
C LEU A 165 -6.92 -0.19 -28.54
N VAL A 166 -7.53 -1.34 -28.26
CA VAL A 166 -8.95 -1.42 -27.93
C VAL A 166 -9.09 -1.23 -26.41
N PRO A 167 -9.91 -0.25 -25.92
CA PRO A 167 -10.20 -0.12 -24.52
C PRO A 167 -10.71 -1.43 -23.91
N GLY A 168 -10.12 -1.83 -22.78
CA GLY A 168 -10.40 -3.10 -22.12
C GLY A 168 -9.51 -4.28 -22.58
N GLU A 169 -8.70 -4.12 -23.61
CA GLU A 169 -7.68 -5.09 -24.01
C GLU A 169 -6.57 -5.18 -22.97
N LYS A 170 -5.99 -6.38 -22.78
CA LYS A 170 -4.87 -6.60 -21.85
C LYS A 170 -3.56 -6.63 -22.61
N VAL A 171 -2.66 -5.71 -22.27
CA VAL A 171 -1.29 -5.64 -22.76
C VAL A 171 -0.38 -6.32 -21.76
N LYS A 172 0.38 -7.33 -22.21
CA LYS A 172 1.37 -8.03 -21.39
C LYS A 172 2.61 -7.16 -21.22
N LEU A 173 3.05 -6.97 -19.97
CA LEU A 173 4.19 -6.12 -19.61
C LEU A 173 5.47 -6.92 -19.35
N LYS A 174 5.33 -8.23 -19.08
CA LYS A 174 6.46 -9.17 -18.81
C LYS A 174 6.22 -10.51 -19.47
#